data_fd89a0f5e7766fb564fe45bfe9143f8a
#
_entry.id   fd89a0f5e7766fb564fe45bfe9143f8a
#
_cell.length_a   1.000
_cell.length_b   1.000
_cell.length_c   1.000
_cell.angle_alpha   90.00
_cell.angle_beta   90.00
_cell.angle_gamma   90.00
#
_symmetry.space_group_name_H-M   'P 1'
#
loop_
_entity.id
_entity.type
_entity.pdbx_description
1 polymer ?
#
loop_
_entity_poly.entity_id
_entity_poly.type
_entity_poly.pdbx_seq_one_letter_code
_entity_poly.pdbx_strand_id
1 'polypeptide(L)'
;PDALQQLLQADAELDGQYGWLSSRALAPDGKDQPMNLQRSTPYKDLASFAGPRQPAVMASFVSLFLRSSTVQHFGLPIAEFFIWSDDWEYTRRISRSMPCYVIPASRVVHAMQNATVVNIATDTPDRWPRYRYFYRNDVVLYRREGLRGWLWLIAKDAWHSVQVLRHGPQ
;
A
#
# COMPACT_ATOMS: atom_id res chain seq x y z
N PRO A 1 14.81 4.12 16.23
CA PRO A 1 15.84 5.07 15.85
C PRO A 1 16.57 4.67 14.58
N ASP A 2 16.55 3.37 14.21
CA ASP A 2 17.44 2.83 13.17
C ASP A 2 16.76 2.56 11.83
N ALA A 3 15.48 2.92 11.67
CA ALA A 3 14.72 2.59 10.46
C ALA A 3 15.38 3.14 9.17
N LEU A 4 15.77 4.40 9.18
CA LEU A 4 16.44 5.01 8.05
C LEU A 4 17.83 4.38 7.79
N GLN A 5 18.58 4.06 8.84
CA GLN A 5 19.88 3.41 8.72
C GLN A 5 19.77 2.04 8.06
N GLN A 6 18.74 1.25 8.41
CA GLN A 6 18.47 -0.05 7.78
C GLN A 6 18.10 0.10 6.29
N LEU A 7 17.36 1.14 5.92
CA LEU A 7 17.06 1.42 4.52
C LEU A 7 18.30 1.86 3.73
N LEU A 8 19.16 2.70 4.32
CA LEU A 8 20.43 3.12 3.71
C LEU A 8 21.40 1.96 3.55
N GLN A 9 21.46 1.06 4.53
CA GLN A 9 22.24 -0.17 4.41
C GLN A 9 21.75 -1.05 3.27
N ALA A 10 20.42 -1.27 3.18
CA ALA A 10 19.83 -2.02 2.08
C ALA A 10 20.03 -1.35 0.71
N ASP A 11 20.01 -0.01 0.63
CA ASP A 11 20.36 0.74 -0.58
C ASP A 11 21.80 0.48 -1.03
N ALA A 12 22.74 0.48 -0.08
CA ALA A 12 24.14 0.17 -0.37
C ALA A 12 24.35 -1.30 -0.82
N GLU A 13 23.70 -2.26 -0.14
CA GLU A 13 23.78 -3.68 -0.48
C GLU A 13 23.16 -4.01 -1.84
N LEU A 14 22.13 -3.28 -2.25
CA LEU A 14 21.43 -3.45 -3.53
C LEU A 14 22.05 -2.61 -4.66
N ASP A 15 23.04 -1.79 -4.36
CA ASP A 15 23.68 -0.86 -5.31
C ASP A 15 22.63 -0.05 -6.13
N GLY A 16 21.53 0.33 -5.48
CA GLY A 16 20.43 1.04 -6.12
C GLY A 16 19.65 0.26 -7.18
N GLN A 17 19.86 -1.04 -7.28
CA GLN A 17 19.15 -1.92 -8.24
C GLN A 17 17.75 -2.28 -7.71
N TYR A 18 16.94 -1.27 -7.41
CA TYR A 18 15.56 -1.43 -6.94
C TYR A 18 14.70 -0.21 -7.30
N GLY A 19 13.40 -0.40 -7.31
CA GLY A 19 12.43 0.68 -7.53
C GLY A 19 12.12 1.45 -6.26
N TRP A 20 11.82 0.75 -5.18
CA TRP A 20 11.60 1.32 -3.84
C TRP A 20 11.92 0.30 -2.75
N LEU A 21 12.22 0.84 -1.55
CA LEU A 21 12.31 0.10 -0.30
C LEU A 21 11.23 0.61 0.67
N SER A 22 10.71 -0.26 1.52
CA SER A 22 9.72 0.10 2.53
C SER A 22 10.09 -0.52 3.87
N SER A 23 9.85 0.22 4.95
CA SER A 23 9.94 -0.33 6.30
C SER A 23 8.72 -1.18 6.65
N ARG A 24 8.88 -2.07 7.62
CA ARG A 24 7.78 -2.75 8.28
C ARG A 24 7.07 -1.75 9.20
N ALA A 25 5.80 -1.46 8.95
CA ALA A 25 4.99 -0.58 9.78
C ALA A 25 4.34 -1.37 10.92
N LEU A 26 4.53 -0.92 12.15
CA LEU A 26 3.99 -1.52 13.35
C LEU A 26 2.94 -0.59 13.98
N ALA A 27 1.95 -1.18 14.61
CA ALA A 27 1.07 -0.50 15.53
C ALA A 27 1.79 -0.20 16.86
N PRO A 28 1.24 0.68 17.73
CA PRO A 28 1.86 0.96 19.02
C PRO A 28 2.03 -0.26 19.96
N ASP A 29 1.23 -1.31 19.75
CA ASP A 29 1.33 -2.58 20.48
C ASP A 29 2.43 -3.53 19.93
N GLY A 30 3.17 -3.09 18.92
CA GLY A 30 4.26 -3.83 18.30
C GLY A 30 3.83 -4.86 17.24
N LYS A 31 2.54 -5.01 17.00
CA LYS A 31 2.04 -5.87 15.90
C LYS A 31 2.12 -5.16 14.57
N ASP A 32 2.05 -5.92 13.48
CA ASP A 32 1.97 -5.35 12.15
C ASP A 32 0.72 -4.47 12.02
N GLN A 33 0.89 -3.28 11.42
CA GLN A 33 -0.20 -2.36 11.17
C GLN A 33 -1.00 -2.81 9.94
N PRO A 34 -2.25 -3.31 10.10
CA PRO A 34 -3.00 -3.92 8.99
C PRO A 34 -3.19 -3.01 7.79
N MET A 35 -3.39 -1.71 8.02
CA MET A 35 -3.59 -0.74 6.94
C MET A 35 -2.33 -0.47 6.11
N ASN A 36 -1.16 -0.83 6.62
CA ASN A 36 0.14 -0.57 5.98
C ASN A 36 0.87 -1.85 5.60
N LEU A 37 0.19 -3.00 5.62
CA LEU A 37 0.77 -4.24 5.12
C LEU A 37 1.12 -4.09 3.64
N GLN A 38 2.37 -4.38 3.32
CA GLN A 38 2.79 -4.43 1.93
C GLN A 38 2.18 -5.65 1.23
N ARG A 39 2.11 -5.60 -0.08
CA ARG A 39 1.54 -6.67 -0.88
C ARG A 39 2.58 -7.43 -1.68
N SER A 40 2.48 -8.75 -1.62
CA SER A 40 3.27 -9.68 -2.45
C SER A 40 2.75 -9.80 -3.88
N THR A 41 1.46 -9.55 -4.08
CA THR A 41 0.80 -9.41 -5.39
C THR A 41 -0.23 -8.27 -5.30
N PRO A 42 -0.80 -7.77 -6.42
CA PRO A 42 -1.87 -6.75 -6.34
C PRO A 42 -3.10 -7.17 -5.52
N TYR A 43 -3.21 -8.46 -5.20
CA TYR A 43 -4.41 -9.08 -4.59
C TYR A 43 -4.15 -9.70 -3.22
N LYS A 44 -2.89 -9.77 -2.76
CA LYS A 44 -2.52 -10.51 -1.55
C LYS A 44 -1.46 -9.77 -0.76
N ASP A 45 -1.72 -9.61 0.53
CA ASP A 45 -0.77 -9.04 1.47
C ASP A 45 0.48 -9.93 1.63
N LEU A 46 1.57 -9.32 2.09
CA LEU A 46 2.79 -10.02 2.42
C LEU A 46 2.54 -10.92 3.64
N ALA A 47 2.83 -12.22 3.49
CA ALA A 47 2.53 -13.22 4.51
C ALA A 47 3.63 -13.34 5.58
N SER A 48 4.83 -12.84 5.33
CA SER A 48 5.98 -13.00 6.22
C SER A 48 6.97 -11.86 6.08
N PHE A 49 7.61 -11.52 7.19
CA PHE A 49 8.74 -10.58 7.26
C PHE A 49 10.05 -11.28 7.62
N ALA A 50 10.21 -12.56 7.27
CA ALA A 50 11.43 -13.32 7.54
C ALA A 50 12.57 -12.94 6.58
N GLY A 51 13.83 -13.03 7.08
CA GLY A 51 15.02 -12.76 6.29
C GLY A 51 15.35 -11.26 6.14
N PRO A 52 16.39 -10.94 5.37
CA PRO A 52 16.92 -9.57 5.28
C PRO A 52 16.03 -8.64 4.46
N ARG A 53 15.33 -9.17 3.49
CA ARG A 53 14.39 -8.42 2.60
C ARG A 53 13.30 -9.33 2.07
N GLN A 54 12.12 -8.77 1.79
CA GLN A 54 10.98 -9.48 1.20
C GLN A 54 10.54 -8.78 -0.08
N PRO A 55 10.41 -9.49 -1.21
CA PRO A 55 9.85 -8.92 -2.43
C PRO A 55 8.41 -8.43 -2.20
N ALA A 56 8.11 -7.24 -2.67
CA ALA A 56 6.76 -6.68 -2.59
C ALA A 56 6.44 -5.86 -3.84
N VAL A 57 5.16 -5.76 -4.16
CA VAL A 57 4.70 -5.06 -5.37
C VAL A 57 3.90 -3.78 -5.06
N MET A 58 3.43 -3.63 -3.82
CA MET A 58 2.75 -2.43 -3.34
C MET A 58 3.13 -2.16 -1.88
N ALA A 59 3.26 -0.89 -1.54
CA ALA A 59 3.54 -0.42 -0.19
C ALA A 59 2.84 0.92 0.07
N SER A 60 2.58 1.23 1.34
CA SER A 60 2.06 2.55 1.74
C SER A 60 3.17 3.59 1.83
N PHE A 61 2.80 4.89 1.77
CA PHE A 61 3.73 6.00 1.93
C PHE A 61 4.18 6.24 3.39
N VAL A 62 3.69 5.45 4.34
CA VAL A 62 4.07 5.60 5.76
C VAL A 62 5.58 5.50 5.97
N SER A 63 6.25 4.64 5.21
CA SER A 63 7.70 4.59 5.15
C SER A 63 8.14 4.03 3.80
N LEU A 64 8.30 4.91 2.85
CA LEU A 64 8.76 4.57 1.50
C LEU A 64 10.08 5.29 1.22
N PHE A 65 11.08 4.54 0.81
CA PHE A 65 12.40 5.05 0.44
C PHE A 65 12.60 4.89 -1.07
N LEU A 66 12.92 6.00 -1.72
CA LEU A 66 13.09 6.11 -3.17
C LEU A 66 14.38 6.85 -3.49
N ARG A 67 15.07 6.43 -4.53
CA ARG A 67 16.11 7.23 -5.14
C ARG A 67 15.50 8.35 -6.02
N SER A 68 16.14 9.50 -6.06
CA SER A 68 15.69 10.61 -6.91
C SER A 68 15.57 10.21 -8.40
N SER A 69 16.48 9.35 -8.88
CA SER A 69 16.44 8.80 -10.24
C SER A 69 15.15 8.00 -10.51
N THR A 70 14.66 7.25 -9.53
CA THR A 70 13.36 6.54 -9.64
C THR A 70 12.21 7.52 -9.79
N VAL A 71 12.21 8.60 -8.98
CA VAL A 71 11.17 9.63 -9.07
C VAL A 71 11.26 10.38 -10.41
N GLN A 72 12.45 10.67 -10.90
CA GLN A 72 12.64 11.32 -12.20
C GLN A 72 12.14 10.43 -13.36
N HIS A 73 12.35 9.12 -13.27
CA HIS A 73 11.94 8.17 -14.30
C HIS A 73 10.43 7.90 -14.32
N PHE A 74 9.82 7.66 -13.14
CA PHE A 74 8.40 7.30 -13.02
C PHE A 74 7.47 8.49 -12.79
N GLY A 75 8.00 9.66 -12.52
CA GLY A 75 7.23 10.86 -12.15
C GLY A 75 6.71 10.80 -10.71
N LEU A 76 5.82 11.71 -10.39
CA LEU A 76 5.18 11.84 -9.08
C LEU A 76 3.91 10.95 -8.97
N PRO A 77 3.39 10.72 -7.77
CA PRO A 77 2.05 10.17 -7.58
C PRO A 77 0.98 11.00 -8.32
N ILE A 78 -0.11 10.35 -8.70
CA ILE A 78 -1.23 11.00 -9.38
C ILE A 78 -1.95 11.92 -8.39
N ALA A 79 -1.85 13.23 -8.59
CA ALA A 79 -2.40 14.24 -7.68
C ALA A 79 -3.93 14.13 -7.51
N GLU A 80 -4.64 13.75 -8.57
CA GLU A 80 -6.09 13.57 -8.58
C GLU A 80 -6.57 12.43 -7.67
N PHE A 81 -5.68 11.51 -7.27
CA PHE A 81 -6.05 10.46 -6.30
C PHE A 81 -6.42 11.05 -4.95
N PHE A 82 -5.73 12.10 -4.51
CA PHE A 82 -5.98 12.85 -3.29
C PHE A 82 -5.84 12.02 -2.00
N ILE A 83 -6.56 10.91 -1.89
CA ILE A 83 -6.51 10.01 -0.73
C ILE A 83 -6.90 8.59 -1.16
N TRP A 84 -6.26 7.58 -0.53
CA TRP A 84 -6.40 6.15 -0.74
C TRP A 84 -6.01 5.67 -2.14
N SER A 85 -5.35 4.55 -2.19
CA SER A 85 -4.82 3.89 -3.38
C SER A 85 -3.79 4.71 -4.19
N ASP A 86 -3.46 5.93 -3.78
CA ASP A 86 -2.40 6.77 -4.37
C ASP A 86 -1.02 6.14 -4.17
N ASP A 87 -0.75 5.68 -2.97
CA ASP A 87 0.47 4.95 -2.60
C ASP A 87 0.57 3.59 -3.33
N TRP A 88 -0.54 2.85 -3.41
CA TRP A 88 -0.56 1.57 -4.11
C TRP A 88 -0.40 1.72 -5.62
N GLU A 89 -1.01 2.72 -6.24
CA GLU A 89 -0.81 2.99 -7.66
C GLU A 89 0.65 3.34 -7.95
N TYR A 90 1.23 4.24 -7.16
CA TYR A 90 2.58 4.71 -7.38
C TYR A 90 3.60 3.57 -7.19
N THR A 91 3.53 2.86 -6.08
CA THR A 91 4.44 1.76 -5.79
C THR A 91 4.26 0.59 -6.75
N ARG A 92 3.01 0.30 -7.18
CA ARG A 92 2.75 -0.73 -8.20
C ARG A 92 3.27 -0.33 -9.58
N ARG A 93 3.14 0.92 -9.97
CA ARG A 93 3.67 1.43 -11.23
C ARG A 93 5.17 1.21 -11.34
N ILE A 94 5.90 1.46 -10.27
CA ILE A 94 7.35 1.25 -10.19
C ILE A 94 7.67 -0.26 -10.19
N SER A 95 6.98 -1.05 -9.37
CA SER A 95 7.26 -2.47 -9.20
C SER A 95 6.96 -3.35 -10.44
N ARG A 96 6.29 -2.80 -11.45
CA ARG A 96 6.11 -3.47 -12.75
C ARG A 96 7.39 -3.55 -13.57
N SER A 97 8.32 -2.66 -13.33
CA SER A 97 9.55 -2.52 -14.12
C SER A 97 10.82 -2.75 -13.30
N MET A 98 10.75 -2.61 -11.98
CA MET A 98 11.90 -2.74 -11.09
C MET A 98 11.58 -3.62 -9.89
N PRO A 99 12.54 -4.40 -9.36
CA PRO A 99 12.34 -5.14 -8.12
C PRO A 99 12.14 -4.15 -6.95
N CYS A 100 11.24 -4.49 -6.03
CA CYS A 100 10.94 -3.66 -4.87
C CYS A 100 10.86 -4.53 -3.62
N TYR A 101 11.24 -3.97 -2.46
CA TYR A 101 11.42 -4.77 -1.26
C TYR A 101 10.91 -4.08 -0.02
N VAL A 102 10.41 -4.90 0.91
CA VAL A 102 10.30 -4.55 2.32
C VAL A 102 11.59 -4.94 3.02
N ILE A 103 12.08 -4.08 3.90
CA ILE A 103 13.24 -4.33 4.75
C ILE A 103 12.74 -4.59 6.18
N PRO A 104 12.61 -5.86 6.61
CA PRO A 104 11.99 -6.21 7.89
C PRO A 104 12.71 -5.65 9.11
N ALA A 105 14.04 -5.44 9.02
CA ALA A 105 14.84 -4.83 10.06
C ALA A 105 14.54 -3.33 10.23
N SER A 106 14.10 -2.65 9.18
CA SER A 106 13.63 -1.27 9.22
C SER A 106 12.19 -1.24 9.74
N ARG A 107 12.00 -0.74 10.96
CA ARG A 107 10.71 -0.72 11.65
C ARG A 107 10.30 0.70 11.99
N VAL A 108 9.06 1.05 11.67
CA VAL A 108 8.44 2.32 12.02
C VAL A 108 7.13 2.08 12.78
N VAL A 109 6.82 2.93 13.74
CA VAL A 109 5.53 2.87 14.45
C VAL A 109 4.58 3.87 13.81
N HIS A 110 3.46 3.37 13.30
CA HIS A 110 2.38 4.20 12.81
C HIS A 110 1.29 4.30 13.87
N ALA A 111 1.37 5.33 14.70
CA ALA A 111 0.45 5.57 15.78
C ALA A 111 -0.86 6.18 15.26
N MET A 112 -1.80 5.32 14.86
CA MET A 112 -3.15 5.74 14.48
C MET A 112 -4.09 5.67 15.67
N GLN A 113 -4.92 6.70 15.84
CA GLN A 113 -5.97 6.68 16.86
C GLN A 113 -7.05 5.62 16.60
N ASN A 114 -7.37 5.38 15.32
CA ASN A 114 -8.35 4.38 14.89
C ASN A 114 -7.78 3.58 13.70
N ALA A 115 -7.23 2.41 13.98
CA ALA A 115 -6.70 1.48 12.98
C ALA A 115 -7.84 0.63 12.36
N THR A 116 -8.87 1.27 11.79
CA THR A 116 -9.94 0.54 11.10
C THR A 116 -9.58 0.30 9.64
N VAL A 117 -9.77 -0.93 9.21
CA VAL A 117 -9.68 -1.28 7.79
C VAL A 117 -10.73 -0.47 7.02
N VAL A 118 -10.36 0.07 5.86
CA VAL A 118 -11.26 0.87 5.01
C VAL A 118 -12.44 0.02 4.57
N ASN A 119 -13.62 0.28 5.14
CA ASN A 119 -14.87 -0.39 4.79
C ASN A 119 -16.04 0.58 5.00
N ILE A 120 -16.67 0.98 3.90
CA ILE A 120 -17.77 1.96 3.90
C ILE A 120 -18.95 1.55 4.79
N ALA A 121 -19.20 0.24 4.96
CA ALA A 121 -20.32 -0.26 5.75
C ALA A 121 -20.12 -0.08 7.27
N THR A 122 -18.87 0.06 7.71
CA THR A 122 -18.52 0.16 9.15
C THR A 122 -17.79 1.45 9.50
N ASP A 123 -17.53 2.30 8.51
CA ASP A 123 -16.83 3.57 8.71
C ASP A 123 -17.81 4.68 9.17
N THR A 124 -17.25 5.74 9.72
CA THR A 124 -18.03 6.87 10.23
C THR A 124 -18.57 7.75 9.11
N PRO A 125 -19.76 8.39 9.27
CA PRO A 125 -20.38 9.19 8.21
C PRO A 125 -19.52 10.36 7.70
N ASP A 126 -18.68 10.94 8.54
CA ASP A 126 -17.75 12.02 8.18
C ASP A 126 -16.68 11.57 7.17
N ARG A 127 -16.41 10.26 7.10
CA ARG A 127 -15.45 9.69 6.15
C ARG A 127 -16.09 9.21 4.84
N TRP A 128 -17.40 9.04 4.76
CA TRP A 128 -18.09 8.56 3.56
C TRP A 128 -17.78 9.37 2.28
N PRO A 129 -17.67 10.71 2.30
CA PRO A 129 -17.30 11.47 1.10
C PRO A 129 -15.95 11.07 0.48
N ARG A 130 -15.05 10.46 1.28
CA ARG A 130 -13.73 10.00 0.81
C ARG A 130 -13.84 8.74 -0.05
N TYR A 131 -14.89 7.92 0.12
CA TYR A 131 -15.06 6.67 -0.62
C TYR A 131 -15.26 6.86 -2.12
N ARG A 132 -15.68 8.06 -2.56
CA ARG A 132 -15.69 8.41 -3.99
C ARG A 132 -14.27 8.35 -4.59
N TYR A 133 -13.26 8.74 -3.83
CA TYR A 133 -11.85 8.63 -4.26
C TYR A 133 -11.41 7.17 -4.26
N PHE A 134 -11.72 6.43 -3.21
CA PHE A 134 -11.38 5.02 -3.09
C PHE A 134 -11.86 4.20 -4.29
N TYR A 135 -13.15 4.21 -4.60
CA TYR A 135 -13.69 3.45 -5.72
C TYR A 135 -13.18 3.94 -7.08
N ARG A 136 -13.10 5.24 -7.28
CA ARG A 136 -12.53 5.81 -8.51
C ARG A 136 -11.06 5.42 -8.70
N ASN A 137 -10.26 5.53 -7.66
CA ASN A 137 -8.83 5.27 -7.70
C ASN A 137 -8.55 3.78 -7.93
N ASP A 138 -9.35 2.91 -7.32
CA ASP A 138 -9.26 1.48 -7.52
C ASP A 138 -9.52 1.05 -8.97
N VAL A 139 -10.46 1.69 -9.66
CA VAL A 139 -10.67 1.46 -11.10
C VAL A 139 -9.39 1.76 -11.87
N VAL A 140 -8.72 2.88 -11.59
CA VAL A 140 -7.46 3.24 -12.28
C VAL A 140 -6.35 2.24 -11.95
N LEU A 141 -6.24 1.83 -10.68
CA LEU A 141 -5.24 0.87 -10.22
C LEU A 141 -5.44 -0.50 -10.89
N TYR A 142 -6.62 -1.10 -10.72
CA TYR A 142 -6.85 -2.49 -11.12
C TYR A 142 -7.08 -2.69 -12.62
N ARG A 143 -7.59 -1.70 -13.36
CA ARG A 143 -7.66 -1.81 -14.84
C ARG A 143 -6.31 -2.09 -15.49
N ARG A 144 -5.21 -1.63 -14.87
CA ARG A 144 -3.84 -1.84 -15.34
C ARG A 144 -3.34 -3.27 -15.12
N GLU A 145 -4.04 -4.06 -14.31
CA GLU A 145 -3.77 -5.48 -14.08
C GLU A 145 -4.54 -6.39 -15.08
N GLY A 146 -5.12 -5.82 -16.14
CA GLY A 146 -5.82 -6.54 -17.20
C GLY A 146 -7.12 -7.18 -16.73
N LEU A 147 -7.55 -8.26 -17.39
CA LEU A 147 -8.80 -8.96 -17.08
C LEU A 147 -8.88 -9.41 -15.62
N ARG A 148 -7.78 -9.90 -15.06
CA ARG A 148 -7.73 -10.33 -13.65
C ARG A 148 -8.00 -9.18 -12.69
N GLY A 149 -7.50 -7.97 -13.02
CA GLY A 149 -7.77 -6.76 -12.23
C GLY A 149 -9.24 -6.37 -12.28
N TRP A 150 -9.87 -6.44 -13.44
CA TRP A 150 -11.30 -6.18 -13.59
C TRP A 150 -12.16 -7.16 -12.80
N LEU A 151 -11.86 -8.46 -12.89
CA LEU A 151 -12.59 -9.48 -12.11
C LEU A 151 -12.45 -9.27 -10.61
N TRP A 152 -11.24 -8.93 -10.16
CA TRP A 152 -10.99 -8.59 -8.76
C TRP A 152 -11.79 -7.36 -8.31
N LEU A 153 -11.79 -6.30 -9.10
CA LEU A 153 -12.52 -5.06 -8.82
C LEU A 153 -14.02 -5.32 -8.68
N ILE A 154 -14.61 -6.05 -9.63
CA ILE A 154 -16.03 -6.42 -9.61
C ILE A 154 -16.36 -7.24 -8.36
N ALA A 155 -15.55 -8.25 -8.03
CA ALA A 155 -15.76 -9.07 -6.85
C ALA A 155 -15.65 -8.26 -5.54
N LYS A 156 -14.68 -7.34 -5.46
CA LYS A 156 -14.48 -6.45 -4.32
C LYS A 156 -15.66 -5.49 -4.13
N ASP A 157 -16.13 -4.86 -5.21
CA ASP A 157 -17.23 -3.90 -5.15
C ASP A 157 -18.55 -4.60 -4.85
N ALA A 158 -18.78 -5.79 -5.40
CA ALA A 158 -19.93 -6.63 -5.03
C ALA A 158 -19.90 -7.01 -3.54
N TRP A 159 -18.72 -7.37 -3.01
CA TRP A 159 -18.56 -7.66 -1.59
C TRP A 159 -18.88 -6.43 -0.72
N HIS A 160 -18.35 -5.26 -1.05
CA HIS A 160 -18.64 -4.01 -0.34
C HIS A 160 -20.15 -3.69 -0.39
N SER A 161 -20.81 -3.87 -1.53
CA SER A 161 -22.25 -3.67 -1.67
C SER A 161 -23.04 -4.59 -0.74
N VAL A 162 -22.67 -5.86 -0.66
CA VAL A 162 -23.28 -6.83 0.29
C VAL A 162 -23.05 -6.39 1.74
N GLN A 163 -21.87 -5.89 2.08
CA GLN A 163 -21.59 -5.40 3.43
C GLN A 163 -22.45 -4.17 3.78
N VAL A 164 -22.62 -3.24 2.86
CA VAL A 164 -23.49 -2.07 3.05
C VAL A 164 -24.94 -2.49 3.25
N LEU A 165 -25.45 -3.43 2.45
CA LEU A 165 -26.82 -3.93 2.59
C LEU A 165 -27.07 -4.68 3.92
N ARG A 166 -26.04 -5.31 4.48
CA ARG A 166 -26.15 -6.06 5.75
C ARG A 166 -25.92 -5.21 7.00
N HIS A 167 -25.05 -4.23 6.93
CA HIS A 167 -24.51 -3.52 8.09
C HIS A 167 -24.50 -1.99 7.91
N GLY A 168 -24.87 -1.49 6.74
CA GLY A 168 -24.94 -0.06 6.48
C GLY A 168 -26.00 0.61 7.35
N PRO A 169 -25.84 1.90 7.64
CA PRO A 169 -26.84 2.65 8.37
C PRO A 169 -28.17 2.65 7.60
N GLN A 170 -29.24 2.37 8.33
CA GLN A 170 -30.62 2.49 7.84
C GLN A 170 -31.05 3.95 7.86
#